data_57767f257c178f3fd99c70f3ce840ac1
#
_entry.id   57767f257c178f3fd99c70f3ce840ac1
#
_cell.length_a   1.000
_cell.length_b   1.000
_cell.length_c   1.000
_cell.angle_alpha   90.00
_cell.angle_beta   90.00
_cell.angle_gamma   90.00
#
_symmetry.space_group_name_H-M   'P 1'
#
loop_
_entity.id
_entity.type
_entity.pdbx_description
1 polymer ?
#
loop_
_entity_poly.entity_id
_entity_poly.type
_entity_poly.pdbx_seq_one_letter_code
_entity_poly.pdbx_strand_id
1 'polypeptide(L)'
;MLRPATTGLATAFFRFYLLDALSGAPARPASLLTRVAAEKLPFASGAFSRALQSLLEGGHLVPARDGMVALTALGAAERVAERERWSAVVPSAMRLLGDGIPRQPATIVEATVAPYRAKVADAYAERVLVAYVRDRVAAAREGGRPFSVVLAAIAIEHANEPARRAMLHRTIRASLGGASTLFGGDVTAFRYGEEGVSLVAARPEHEPLATIARARIDEVVRSMTSNVRAFHGARWRIHAGGATWSTEIGTTGALLRAAEEALRTDGEALPAADRSPTA
;
A
#
# COMPACT_ATOMS: atom_id res chain seq x y z
N MET A 1 12.54 12.21 -26.84
CA MET A 1 13.14 10.90 -26.53
C MET A 1 14.06 11.03 -25.32
N LEU A 2 13.53 10.94 -24.08
CA LEU A 2 14.30 11.06 -22.83
C LEU A 2 13.97 9.85 -21.94
N ARG A 3 14.45 8.65 -22.31
CA ARG A 3 14.21 7.41 -21.57
C ARG A 3 15.40 6.66 -20.96
N PRO A 4 16.65 7.09 -20.99
CA PRO A 4 17.73 6.31 -20.34
C PRO A 4 17.98 6.67 -18.86
N ALA A 5 17.75 7.91 -18.44
CA ALA A 5 18.16 8.36 -17.10
C ALA A 5 17.35 7.74 -15.93
N THR A 6 16.04 7.58 -16.09
CA THR A 6 15.17 7.01 -15.04
C THR A 6 15.39 5.51 -14.81
N THR A 7 15.77 4.78 -15.85
CA THR A 7 16.05 3.34 -15.74
C THR A 7 17.34 3.10 -14.97
N GLY A 8 18.35 3.96 -15.13
CA GLY A 8 19.62 3.88 -14.40
C GLY A 8 19.46 4.15 -12.91
N LEU A 9 18.72 5.20 -12.54
CA LEU A 9 18.47 5.56 -11.15
C LEU A 9 17.70 4.47 -10.39
N ALA A 10 16.64 3.93 -11.00
CA ALA A 10 15.88 2.84 -10.42
C ALA A 10 16.72 1.58 -10.19
N THR A 11 17.59 1.22 -11.15
CA THR A 11 18.48 0.08 -11.02
C THR A 11 19.52 0.33 -9.92
N ALA A 12 20.12 1.52 -9.85
CA ALA A 12 21.07 1.90 -8.80
C ALA A 12 20.41 1.85 -7.40
N PHE A 13 19.19 2.36 -7.27
CA PHE A 13 18.44 2.26 -6.03
C PHE A 13 18.23 0.81 -5.60
N PHE A 14 17.79 -0.07 -6.52
CA PHE A 14 17.58 -1.47 -6.19
C PHE A 14 18.87 -2.23 -5.91
N ARG A 15 20.00 -1.85 -6.50
CA ARG A 15 21.30 -2.39 -6.09
C ARG A 15 21.59 -2.11 -4.62
N PHE A 16 21.45 -0.85 -4.20
CA PHE A 16 21.63 -0.48 -2.80
C PHE A 16 20.66 -1.20 -1.88
N TYR A 17 19.37 -1.19 -2.23
CA TYR A 17 18.30 -1.84 -1.45
C TYR A 17 18.57 -3.34 -1.25
N LEU A 18 18.95 -4.07 -2.30
CA LEU A 18 19.26 -5.51 -2.23
C LEU A 18 20.44 -5.80 -1.33
N LEU A 19 21.53 -5.01 -1.45
CA LEU A 19 22.70 -5.14 -0.61
C LEU A 19 22.38 -4.85 0.87
N ASP A 20 21.57 -3.86 1.14
CA ASP A 20 21.18 -3.49 2.51
C ASP A 20 20.21 -4.49 3.12
N ALA A 21 19.18 -4.92 2.39
CA ALA A 21 18.17 -5.87 2.84
C ALA A 21 18.75 -7.27 3.14
N LEU A 22 19.82 -7.66 2.44
CA LEU A 22 20.48 -8.96 2.62
C LEU A 22 21.61 -8.93 3.65
N SER A 23 21.86 -7.79 4.28
CA SER A 23 22.95 -7.66 5.24
C SER A 23 22.75 -8.44 6.54
N GLY A 24 21.53 -8.76 6.90
CA GLY A 24 21.20 -9.49 8.13
C GLY A 24 21.03 -10.99 7.94
N ALA A 25 20.50 -11.42 6.80
CA ALA A 25 20.23 -12.82 6.50
C ALA A 25 19.92 -13.04 5.02
N PRO A 26 20.15 -14.26 4.49
CA PRO A 26 19.67 -14.66 3.18
C PRO A 26 18.14 -14.51 3.06
N ALA A 27 17.67 -14.12 1.89
CA ALA A 27 16.24 -13.97 1.63
C ALA A 27 15.86 -14.40 0.21
N ARG A 28 14.59 -14.73 0.01
CA ARG A 28 14.05 -15.03 -1.32
C ARG A 28 13.85 -13.71 -2.10
N PRO A 29 14.24 -13.65 -3.39
CA PRO A 29 14.00 -12.46 -4.21
C PRO A 29 12.54 -12.01 -4.23
N ALA A 30 11.60 -12.94 -4.23
CA ALA A 30 10.17 -12.63 -4.16
C ALA A 30 9.78 -11.89 -2.86
N SER A 31 10.33 -12.30 -1.71
CA SER A 31 10.08 -11.62 -0.43
C SER A 31 10.68 -10.21 -0.41
N LEU A 32 11.84 -10.01 -1.02
CA LEU A 32 12.47 -8.70 -1.15
C LEU A 32 11.65 -7.79 -2.06
N LEU A 33 11.14 -8.31 -3.16
CA LEU A 33 10.27 -7.57 -4.05
C LEU A 33 8.96 -7.16 -3.36
N THR A 34 8.39 -8.04 -2.54
CA THR A 34 7.19 -7.74 -1.74
C THR A 34 7.45 -6.62 -0.73
N ARG A 35 8.61 -6.58 -0.09
CA ARG A 35 8.99 -5.46 0.82
C ARG A 35 9.11 -4.14 0.08
N VAL A 36 9.78 -4.13 -1.08
CA VAL A 36 9.87 -2.94 -1.94
C VAL A 36 8.48 -2.44 -2.34
N ALA A 37 7.61 -3.37 -2.67
CA ALA A 37 6.23 -3.07 -3.01
C ALA A 37 5.46 -2.42 -1.86
N ALA A 38 5.66 -2.90 -0.64
CA ALA A 38 5.05 -2.33 0.57
C ALA A 38 5.50 -0.88 0.83
N GLU A 39 6.72 -0.51 0.44
CA GLU A 39 7.27 0.84 0.57
C GLU A 39 6.79 1.82 -0.51
N LYS A 40 5.89 1.39 -1.41
CA LYS A 40 5.27 2.21 -2.48
C LYS A 40 6.27 2.94 -3.40
N LEU A 41 7.42 2.36 -3.60
CA LEU A 41 8.40 2.93 -4.50
C LEU A 41 7.91 2.88 -5.97
N PRO A 42 8.00 3.96 -6.74
CA PRO A 42 7.41 4.08 -8.07
C PRO A 42 8.22 3.37 -9.16
N PHE A 43 8.85 2.23 -8.84
CA PHE A 43 9.79 1.56 -9.72
C PHE A 43 9.19 0.31 -10.37
N ALA A 44 9.47 0.13 -11.65
CA ALA A 44 9.06 -1.05 -12.39
C ALA A 44 9.81 -2.32 -11.91
N SER A 45 9.11 -3.44 -11.80
CA SER A 45 9.67 -4.75 -11.42
C SER A 45 10.89 -5.17 -12.25
N GLY A 46 10.97 -4.75 -13.51
CA GLY A 46 12.13 -4.98 -14.37
C GLY A 46 13.43 -4.31 -13.90
N ALA A 47 13.36 -3.20 -13.14
CA ALA A 47 14.57 -2.59 -12.58
C ALA A 47 15.14 -3.41 -11.41
N PHE A 48 14.26 -3.98 -10.58
CA PHE A 48 14.63 -4.91 -9.51
C PHE A 48 15.32 -6.16 -10.08
N SER A 49 14.72 -6.79 -11.09
CA SER A 49 15.29 -7.99 -11.72
C SER A 49 16.67 -7.72 -12.33
N ARG A 50 16.85 -6.59 -13.02
CA ARG A 50 18.15 -6.19 -13.57
C ARG A 50 19.19 -5.93 -12.48
N ALA A 51 18.80 -5.27 -11.38
CA ALA A 51 19.69 -5.03 -10.25
C ALA A 51 20.12 -6.35 -9.60
N LEU A 52 19.18 -7.27 -9.35
CA LEU A 52 19.46 -8.59 -8.81
C LEU A 52 20.42 -9.38 -9.69
N GLN A 53 20.14 -9.45 -10.99
CA GLN A 53 20.98 -10.15 -11.95
C GLN A 53 22.38 -9.55 -12.00
N SER A 54 22.50 -8.23 -12.08
CA SER A 54 23.81 -7.54 -12.07
C SER A 54 24.63 -7.80 -10.80
N LEU A 55 23.98 -7.91 -9.63
CA LEU A 55 24.65 -8.23 -8.37
C LEU A 55 25.09 -9.69 -8.30
N LEU A 56 24.32 -10.62 -8.87
CA LEU A 56 24.72 -12.03 -8.99
C LEU A 56 25.86 -12.21 -9.96
N GLU A 57 25.80 -11.62 -11.15
CA GLU A 57 26.87 -11.66 -12.17
C GLU A 57 28.18 -11.01 -11.66
N GLY A 58 28.05 -9.92 -10.89
CA GLY A 58 29.19 -9.24 -10.27
C GLY A 58 29.74 -9.93 -9.02
N GLY A 59 29.19 -11.08 -8.60
CA GLY A 59 29.66 -11.82 -7.43
C GLY A 59 29.37 -11.12 -6.08
N HIS A 60 28.54 -10.07 -6.07
CA HIS A 60 28.13 -9.38 -4.84
C HIS A 60 27.07 -10.17 -4.05
N LEU A 61 26.26 -10.96 -4.77
CA LEU A 61 25.31 -11.92 -4.22
C LEU A 61 25.64 -13.32 -4.72
N VAL A 62 25.23 -14.31 -3.96
CA VAL A 62 25.39 -15.72 -4.31
C VAL A 62 24.06 -16.46 -4.08
N PRO A 63 23.68 -17.40 -4.96
CA PRO A 63 22.57 -18.29 -4.70
C PRO A 63 22.81 -19.10 -3.41
N ALA A 64 21.80 -19.16 -2.55
CA ALA A 64 21.79 -19.96 -1.34
C ALA A 64 20.72 -21.06 -1.43
N ARG A 65 20.59 -21.89 -0.39
CA ARG A 65 19.62 -22.99 -0.36
C ARG A 65 18.18 -22.46 -0.51
N ASP A 66 17.30 -23.29 -1.00
CA ASP A 66 15.84 -23.01 -1.09
C ASP A 66 15.45 -21.79 -1.94
N GLY A 67 16.24 -21.46 -2.96
CA GLY A 67 15.99 -20.32 -3.84
C GLY A 67 16.21 -18.95 -3.17
N MET A 68 16.91 -18.94 -2.04
CA MET A 68 17.37 -17.71 -1.40
C MET A 68 18.62 -17.15 -2.10
N VAL A 69 18.90 -15.88 -1.86
CA VAL A 69 20.15 -15.21 -2.19
C VAL A 69 20.80 -14.67 -0.93
N ALA A 70 22.12 -14.69 -0.90
CA ALA A 70 22.91 -14.24 0.24
C ALA A 70 23.95 -13.20 -0.20
N LEU A 71 24.29 -12.32 0.72
CA LEU A 71 25.36 -11.33 0.53
C LEU A 71 26.73 -11.99 0.65
N THR A 72 27.64 -11.67 -0.28
CA THR A 72 29.05 -12.09 -0.19
C THR A 72 29.89 -11.05 0.56
N ALA A 73 31.15 -11.37 0.87
CA ALA A 73 32.08 -10.39 1.43
C ALA A 73 32.28 -9.18 0.48
N LEU A 74 32.33 -9.42 -0.84
CA LEU A 74 32.38 -8.36 -1.85
C LEU A 74 31.12 -7.50 -1.82
N GLY A 75 29.94 -8.13 -1.71
CA GLY A 75 28.66 -7.42 -1.58
C GLY A 75 28.56 -6.60 -0.29
N ALA A 76 29.14 -7.09 0.82
CA ALA A 76 29.19 -6.33 2.06
C ALA A 76 30.06 -5.07 1.94
N ALA A 77 31.20 -5.15 1.27
CA ALA A 77 32.03 -3.99 0.98
C ALA A 77 31.32 -2.99 0.07
N GLU A 78 30.70 -3.47 -1.02
CA GLU A 78 29.94 -2.62 -1.94
C GLU A 78 28.76 -1.95 -1.24
N ARG A 79 28.08 -2.62 -0.30
CA ARG A 79 27.02 -2.02 0.52
C ARG A 79 27.50 -0.78 1.27
N VAL A 80 28.68 -0.83 1.87
CA VAL A 80 29.26 0.31 2.61
C VAL A 80 29.50 1.47 1.64
N ALA A 81 30.12 1.21 0.50
CA ALA A 81 30.38 2.22 -0.52
C ALA A 81 29.11 2.84 -1.09
N GLU A 82 28.08 2.02 -1.35
CA GLU A 82 26.77 2.51 -1.81
C GLU A 82 26.07 3.36 -0.73
N ARG A 83 26.13 2.95 0.53
CA ARG A 83 25.55 3.73 1.64
C ARG A 83 26.20 5.11 1.76
N GLU A 84 27.52 5.20 1.67
CA GLU A 84 28.24 6.49 1.67
C GLU A 84 27.82 7.35 0.46
N ARG A 85 27.74 6.75 -0.72
CA ARG A 85 27.33 7.42 -1.96
C ARG A 85 25.91 7.99 -1.86
N TRP A 86 24.96 7.18 -1.37
CA TRP A 86 23.56 7.61 -1.18
C TRP A 86 23.40 8.64 -0.05
N SER A 87 24.14 8.51 1.04
CA SER A 87 24.12 9.48 2.14
C SER A 87 24.60 10.87 1.72
N ALA A 88 25.50 10.96 0.74
CA ALA A 88 25.93 12.22 0.16
C ALA A 88 24.90 12.81 -0.84
N VAL A 89 24.25 11.95 -1.62
CA VAL A 89 23.34 12.38 -2.71
C VAL A 89 21.94 12.75 -2.19
N VAL A 90 21.37 11.96 -1.26
CA VAL A 90 19.99 12.14 -0.79
C VAL A 90 19.75 13.53 -0.19
N PRO A 91 20.57 14.10 0.70
CA PRO A 91 20.36 15.44 1.22
C PRO A 91 20.41 16.53 0.15
N SER A 92 21.26 16.35 -0.88
CA SER A 92 21.36 17.28 -2.01
C SER A 92 20.14 17.20 -2.92
N ALA A 93 19.67 15.98 -3.21
CA ALA A 93 18.45 15.76 -3.96
C ALA A 93 17.22 16.31 -3.24
N MET A 94 17.12 16.11 -1.92
CA MET A 94 16.03 16.66 -1.10
C MET A 94 16.01 18.18 -1.09
N ARG A 95 17.17 18.84 -1.03
CA ARG A 95 17.28 20.31 -1.17
C ARG A 95 16.82 20.79 -2.53
N LEU A 96 17.29 20.16 -3.59
CA LEU A 96 16.88 20.52 -4.97
C LEU A 96 15.38 20.32 -5.21
N LEU A 97 14.78 19.27 -4.62
CA LEU A 97 13.35 19.02 -4.70
C LEU A 97 12.53 19.95 -3.79
N GLY A 98 13.09 20.39 -2.65
CA GLY A 98 12.44 21.31 -1.73
C GLY A 98 12.43 22.76 -2.21
N ASP A 99 13.53 23.22 -2.80
CA ASP A 99 13.73 24.64 -3.12
C ASP A 99 13.45 25.01 -4.59
N GLY A 100 13.22 24.06 -5.48
CA GLY A 100 13.37 24.35 -6.90
C GLY A 100 12.33 23.83 -7.88
N ILE A 101 11.24 23.20 -7.47
CA ILE A 101 10.16 22.89 -8.43
C ILE A 101 9.14 24.03 -8.36
N PRO A 102 9.07 24.91 -9.39
CA PRO A 102 7.93 25.79 -9.53
C PRO A 102 6.70 24.89 -9.54
N ARG A 103 5.70 25.20 -8.72
CA ARG A 103 4.38 24.58 -8.79
C ARG A 103 3.79 24.95 -10.15
N GLN A 104 4.21 24.25 -11.21
CA GLN A 104 3.50 24.31 -12.46
C GLN A 104 2.09 23.76 -12.24
N PRO A 105 1.06 24.46 -12.69
CA PRO A 105 -0.29 23.91 -12.65
C PRO A 105 -0.26 22.56 -13.36
N ALA A 106 -0.91 21.57 -12.75
CA ALA A 106 -1.01 20.23 -13.30
C ALA A 106 -1.47 20.31 -14.75
N THR A 107 -0.55 20.03 -15.66
CA THR A 107 -0.81 20.12 -17.10
C THR A 107 -1.67 18.93 -17.51
N ILE A 108 -2.36 19.08 -18.62
CA ILE A 108 -3.26 18.10 -19.29
C ILE A 108 -2.71 16.65 -19.28
N VAL A 109 -1.38 16.50 -19.25
CA VAL A 109 -0.69 15.20 -19.16
C VAL A 109 -0.99 14.46 -17.84
N GLU A 110 -1.13 15.16 -16.72
CA GLU A 110 -1.48 14.55 -15.43
C GLU A 110 -2.93 14.07 -15.38
N ALA A 111 -3.84 14.82 -16.01
CA ALA A 111 -5.24 14.45 -16.12
C ALA A 111 -5.44 13.20 -17.02
N THR A 112 -4.60 13.01 -18.04
CA THR A 112 -4.68 11.85 -18.96
C THR A 112 -4.00 10.61 -18.41
N VAL A 113 -2.97 10.75 -17.57
CA VAL A 113 -2.18 9.63 -17.04
C VAL A 113 -2.65 9.21 -15.64
N ALA A 114 -3.27 10.11 -14.88
CA ALA A 114 -3.77 9.83 -13.54
C ALA A 114 -4.73 8.63 -13.46
N PRO A 115 -5.75 8.48 -14.36
CA PRO A 115 -6.64 7.32 -14.35
C PRO A 115 -5.91 6.01 -14.64
N TYR A 116 -4.88 6.06 -15.51
CA TYR A 116 -4.08 4.87 -15.85
C TYR A 116 -3.15 4.46 -14.72
N ARG A 117 -2.55 5.43 -14.03
CA ARG A 117 -1.73 5.18 -12.84
C ARG A 117 -2.56 4.66 -11.68
N ALA A 118 -3.78 5.16 -11.49
CA ALA A 118 -4.69 4.67 -10.46
C ALA A 118 -5.06 3.20 -10.72
N LYS A 119 -5.51 2.85 -11.92
CA LYS A 119 -5.87 1.45 -12.27
C LYS A 119 -4.71 0.47 -12.11
N VAL A 120 -3.50 0.87 -12.49
CA VAL A 120 -2.30 0.04 -12.32
C VAL A 120 -1.92 -0.08 -10.83
N ALA A 121 -2.04 1.00 -10.07
CA ALA A 121 -1.78 1.00 -8.63
C ALA A 121 -2.81 0.16 -7.87
N ASP A 122 -4.08 0.19 -8.28
CA ASP A 122 -5.16 -0.58 -7.65
C ASP A 122 -5.01 -2.08 -7.93
N ALA A 123 -4.77 -2.47 -9.18
CA ALA A 123 -4.50 -3.87 -9.53
C ALA A 123 -3.25 -4.42 -8.83
N TYR A 124 -2.26 -3.57 -8.57
CA TYR A 124 -1.07 -3.93 -7.85
C TYR A 124 -1.33 -4.06 -6.34
N ALA A 125 -2.08 -3.13 -5.76
CA ALA A 125 -2.46 -3.16 -4.36
C ALA A 125 -3.31 -4.39 -4.03
N GLU A 126 -4.23 -4.77 -4.92
CA GLU A 126 -5.04 -5.97 -4.79
C GLU A 126 -4.17 -7.24 -4.79
N ARG A 127 -3.21 -7.34 -5.69
CA ARG A 127 -2.26 -8.48 -5.73
C ARG A 127 -1.43 -8.58 -4.45
N VAL A 128 -1.01 -7.46 -3.89
CA VAL A 128 -0.25 -7.42 -2.64
C VAL A 128 -1.11 -7.86 -1.46
N LEU A 129 -2.37 -7.39 -1.39
CA LEU A 129 -3.33 -7.83 -0.39
C LEU A 129 -3.55 -9.35 -0.47
N VAL A 130 -3.86 -9.87 -1.66
CA VAL A 130 -4.10 -11.30 -1.88
C VAL A 130 -2.87 -12.13 -1.49
N ALA A 131 -1.67 -11.71 -1.86
CA ALA A 131 -0.43 -12.39 -1.48
C ALA A 131 -0.22 -12.40 0.03
N TYR A 132 -0.41 -11.24 0.69
CA TYR A 132 -0.27 -11.12 2.14
C TYR A 132 -1.29 -11.99 2.89
N VAL A 133 -2.56 -11.97 2.48
CA VAL A 133 -3.62 -12.81 3.09
C VAL A 133 -3.33 -14.29 2.85
N ARG A 134 -2.84 -14.68 1.67
CA ARG A 134 -2.44 -16.06 1.38
C ARG A 134 -1.34 -16.56 2.33
N ASP A 135 -0.33 -15.73 2.56
CA ASP A 135 0.77 -16.08 3.47
C ASP A 135 0.27 -16.20 4.92
N ARG A 136 -0.70 -15.37 5.32
CA ARG A 136 -1.37 -15.47 6.63
C ARG A 136 -2.22 -16.74 6.75
N VAL A 137 -2.96 -17.11 5.70
CA VAL A 137 -3.73 -18.36 5.65
C VAL A 137 -2.79 -19.57 5.78
N ALA A 138 -1.66 -19.57 5.09
CA ALA A 138 -0.68 -20.64 5.20
C ALA A 138 -0.14 -20.76 6.63
N ALA A 139 0.29 -19.66 7.23
CA ALA A 139 0.78 -19.63 8.61
C ALA A 139 -0.29 -20.09 9.63
N ALA A 140 -1.55 -19.67 9.44
CA ALA A 140 -2.63 -20.05 10.35
C ALA A 140 -2.99 -21.54 10.25
N ARG A 141 -2.86 -22.15 9.05
CA ARG A 141 -3.02 -23.61 8.85
C ARG A 141 -1.94 -24.43 9.57
N GLU A 142 -0.73 -23.88 9.70
CA GLU A 142 0.40 -24.49 10.39
C GLU A 142 0.37 -24.27 11.93
N GLY A 143 -0.79 -23.88 12.47
CA GLY A 143 -0.95 -23.64 13.91
C GLY A 143 -0.62 -22.21 14.34
N GLY A 144 -0.54 -21.29 13.38
CA GLY A 144 -0.36 -19.86 13.63
C GLY A 144 -1.60 -19.22 14.28
N ARG A 145 -1.46 -17.95 14.66
CA ARG A 145 -2.54 -17.19 15.29
C ARG A 145 -3.68 -16.92 14.31
N PRO A 146 -4.94 -16.96 14.77
CA PRO A 146 -6.08 -16.53 13.98
C PRO A 146 -5.91 -15.07 13.57
N PHE A 147 -6.49 -14.71 12.43
CA PHE A 147 -6.45 -13.35 11.92
C PHE A 147 -7.76 -12.98 11.24
N SER A 148 -7.99 -11.69 11.11
CA SER A 148 -9.19 -11.15 10.47
C SER A 148 -8.82 -10.20 9.32
N VAL A 149 -9.69 -10.15 8.34
CA VAL A 149 -9.67 -9.16 7.25
C VAL A 149 -10.90 -8.28 7.35
N VAL A 150 -10.70 -6.98 7.31
CA VAL A 150 -11.79 -6.00 7.26
C VAL A 150 -11.60 -5.12 6.03
N LEU A 151 -12.65 -4.96 5.27
CA LEU A 151 -12.74 -4.04 4.15
C LEU A 151 -13.56 -2.82 4.58
N ALA A 152 -13.08 -1.63 4.28
CA ALA A 152 -13.81 -0.39 4.53
C ALA A 152 -13.86 0.45 3.25
N ALA A 153 -15.05 0.86 2.87
CA ALA A 153 -15.31 1.72 1.73
C ALA A 153 -15.81 3.10 2.19
N ILE A 154 -15.40 4.14 1.48
CA ILE A 154 -15.70 5.53 1.76
C ILE A 154 -16.58 6.06 0.63
N ALA A 155 -17.87 6.13 0.83
CA ALA A 155 -18.81 6.74 -0.10
C ALA A 155 -18.90 8.26 0.17
N ILE A 156 -18.57 9.07 -0.82
CA ILE A 156 -18.65 10.54 -0.76
C ILE A 156 -19.65 11.01 -1.81
N GLU A 157 -20.61 11.86 -1.41
CA GLU A 157 -21.53 12.47 -2.37
C GLU A 157 -20.76 13.33 -3.38
N HIS A 158 -21.18 13.23 -4.64
CA HIS A 158 -20.53 13.94 -5.77
C HIS A 158 -19.04 13.58 -5.94
N ALA A 159 -18.68 12.30 -5.72
CA ALA A 159 -17.29 11.81 -5.82
C ALA A 159 -16.61 12.11 -7.17
N ASN A 160 -17.39 12.40 -8.23
CA ASN A 160 -16.88 12.80 -9.54
C ASN A 160 -16.26 14.21 -9.54
N GLU A 161 -16.63 15.06 -8.61
CA GLU A 161 -16.03 16.39 -8.48
C GLU A 161 -14.56 16.29 -8.06
N PRO A 162 -13.65 17.07 -8.69
CA PRO A 162 -12.22 17.01 -8.41
C PRO A 162 -11.87 17.20 -6.93
N ALA A 163 -12.56 18.11 -6.24
CA ALA A 163 -12.36 18.35 -4.80
C ALA A 163 -12.76 17.13 -3.95
N ARG A 164 -13.89 16.49 -4.28
CA ARG A 164 -14.38 15.29 -3.55
C ARG A 164 -13.48 14.10 -3.78
N ARG A 165 -13.02 13.90 -5.01
CA ARG A 165 -12.03 12.87 -5.34
C ARG A 165 -10.70 13.11 -4.62
N ALA A 166 -10.23 14.35 -4.56
CA ALA A 166 -9.03 14.70 -3.82
C ALA A 166 -9.17 14.42 -2.31
N MET A 167 -10.35 14.69 -1.75
CA MET A 167 -10.67 14.36 -0.34
C MET A 167 -10.59 12.86 -0.10
N LEU A 168 -11.25 12.05 -0.94
CA LEU A 168 -11.23 10.60 -0.89
C LEU A 168 -9.80 10.05 -0.89
N HIS A 169 -9.00 10.47 -1.87
CA HIS A 169 -7.61 10.02 -1.99
C HIS A 169 -6.74 10.43 -0.79
N ARG A 170 -6.97 11.61 -0.22
CA ARG A 170 -6.26 12.06 0.99
C ARG A 170 -6.66 11.23 2.21
N THR A 171 -7.95 10.92 2.36
CA THR A 171 -8.46 10.06 3.44
C THR A 171 -7.83 8.67 3.36
N ILE A 172 -7.88 8.02 2.19
CA ILE A 172 -7.26 6.71 1.98
C ILE A 172 -5.77 6.77 2.31
N ARG A 173 -5.05 7.78 1.82
CA ARG A 173 -3.61 7.93 2.08
C ARG A 173 -3.31 8.12 3.57
N ALA A 174 -4.09 8.94 4.26
CA ALA A 174 -3.95 9.15 5.71
C ALA A 174 -4.22 7.87 6.49
N SER A 175 -5.27 7.13 6.13
CA SER A 175 -5.62 5.84 6.74
C SER A 175 -4.51 4.80 6.54
N LEU A 176 -3.92 4.72 5.35
CA LEU A 176 -2.81 3.80 5.07
C LEU A 176 -1.53 4.21 5.78
N GLY A 177 -1.19 5.51 5.77
CA GLY A 177 0.04 6.02 6.40
C GLY A 177 0.00 5.98 7.92
N GLY A 178 -1.18 6.15 8.52
CA GLY A 178 -1.40 6.13 9.96
C GLY A 178 -1.95 4.81 10.50
N ALA A 179 -1.90 3.71 9.74
CA ALA A 179 -2.62 2.47 10.06
C ALA A 179 -2.35 1.94 11.47
N SER A 180 -1.10 1.89 11.91
CA SER A 180 -0.72 1.41 13.24
C SER A 180 -1.26 2.29 14.36
N THR A 181 -1.33 3.60 14.15
CA THR A 181 -1.86 4.56 15.12
C THR A 181 -3.38 4.57 15.13
N LEU A 182 -4.00 4.49 13.96
CA LEU A 182 -5.45 4.58 13.82
C LEU A 182 -6.17 3.28 14.21
N PHE A 183 -5.64 2.13 13.82
CA PHE A 183 -6.32 0.85 13.94
C PHE A 183 -5.66 -0.12 14.92
N GLY A 184 -4.41 0.14 15.31
CA GLY A 184 -3.61 -0.68 16.23
C GLY A 184 -2.33 -1.22 15.61
N GLY A 185 -1.31 -1.43 16.44
CA GLY A 185 0.03 -1.84 15.99
C GLY A 185 0.11 -3.24 15.35
N ASP A 186 -0.93 -4.05 15.52
CA ASP A 186 -1.08 -5.39 14.94
C ASP A 186 -1.78 -5.38 13.57
N VAL A 187 -2.20 -4.19 13.08
CA VAL A 187 -2.94 -4.01 11.83
C VAL A 187 -2.01 -3.61 10.69
N THR A 188 -2.11 -4.34 9.59
CA THR A 188 -1.52 -3.98 8.30
C THR A 188 -2.62 -3.49 7.37
N ALA A 189 -2.47 -2.29 6.81
CA ALA A 189 -3.45 -1.70 5.91
C ALA A 189 -2.99 -1.74 4.46
N PHE A 190 -3.94 -2.01 3.56
CA PHE A 190 -3.76 -2.01 2.12
C PHE A 190 -4.82 -1.14 1.46
N ARG A 191 -4.55 -0.65 0.27
CA ARG A 191 -5.58 -0.02 -0.55
C ARG A 191 -6.54 -1.10 -1.07
N TYR A 192 -7.84 -0.80 -1.05
CA TYR A 192 -8.89 -1.66 -1.59
C TYR A 192 -9.72 -0.86 -2.59
N GLY A 193 -9.57 -1.17 -3.88
CA GLY A 193 -10.17 -0.41 -4.96
C GLY A 193 -9.81 1.08 -4.95
N GLU A 194 -10.65 1.89 -5.57
CA GLU A 194 -10.47 3.34 -5.62
C GLU A 194 -10.95 4.06 -4.35
N GLU A 195 -11.89 3.47 -3.62
CA GLU A 195 -12.66 4.13 -2.57
C GLU A 195 -12.47 3.51 -1.18
N GLY A 196 -11.52 2.59 -1.02
CA GLY A 196 -11.43 1.84 0.23
C GLY A 196 -10.04 1.51 0.73
N VAL A 197 -10.05 0.93 1.92
CA VAL A 197 -8.90 0.35 2.58
C VAL A 197 -9.23 -1.08 3.04
N SER A 198 -8.26 -1.96 3.00
CA SER A 198 -8.31 -3.28 3.60
C SER A 198 -7.39 -3.32 4.80
N LEU A 199 -7.87 -3.86 5.90
CA LEU A 199 -7.15 -4.03 7.15
C LEU A 199 -6.99 -5.52 7.42
N VAL A 200 -5.77 -5.96 7.69
CA VAL A 200 -5.49 -7.33 8.10
C VAL A 200 -4.86 -7.29 9.50
N ALA A 201 -5.49 -7.92 10.47
CA ALA A 201 -5.08 -7.90 11.87
C ALA A 201 -4.89 -9.31 12.43
N ALA A 202 -3.90 -9.50 13.31
CA ALA A 202 -3.70 -10.74 14.04
C ALA A 202 -4.68 -10.85 15.23
N ARG A 203 -5.98 -10.78 14.92
CA ARG A 203 -7.10 -10.83 15.89
C ARG A 203 -8.12 -11.88 15.46
N PRO A 204 -8.73 -12.60 16.42
CA PRO A 204 -9.71 -13.64 16.11
C PRO A 204 -11.10 -13.08 15.73
N GLU A 205 -11.33 -11.79 15.91
CA GLU A 205 -12.64 -11.17 15.70
C GLU A 205 -12.51 -9.98 14.75
N HIS A 206 -13.34 -9.96 13.70
CA HIS A 206 -13.35 -8.88 12.72
C HIS A 206 -14.29 -7.72 13.07
N GLU A 207 -15.38 -7.99 13.82
CA GLU A 207 -16.40 -6.98 14.14
C GLU A 207 -15.85 -5.77 14.92
N PRO A 208 -15.04 -5.95 15.99
CA PRO A 208 -14.43 -4.82 16.68
C PRO A 208 -13.51 -4.01 15.77
N LEU A 209 -12.79 -4.69 14.88
CA LEU A 209 -11.92 -4.00 13.92
C LEU A 209 -12.72 -3.23 12.88
N ALA A 210 -13.85 -3.76 12.39
CA ALA A 210 -14.75 -3.05 11.48
C ALA A 210 -15.34 -1.80 12.13
N THR A 211 -15.72 -1.89 13.39
CA THR A 211 -16.23 -0.75 14.19
C THR A 211 -15.16 0.32 14.36
N ILE A 212 -13.93 -0.08 14.72
CA ILE A 212 -12.78 0.83 14.83
C ILE A 212 -12.49 1.48 13.47
N ALA A 213 -12.52 0.71 12.38
CA ALA A 213 -12.27 1.21 11.03
C ALA A 213 -13.26 2.31 10.65
N ARG A 214 -14.57 2.09 10.86
CA ARG A 214 -15.60 3.11 10.61
C ARG A 214 -15.33 4.38 11.42
N ALA A 215 -15.14 4.26 12.73
CA ALA A 215 -14.97 5.40 13.62
C ALA A 215 -13.71 6.21 13.26
N ARG A 216 -12.58 5.55 13.03
CA ARG A 216 -11.30 6.23 12.76
C ARG A 216 -11.23 6.83 11.36
N ILE A 217 -11.77 6.17 10.34
CA ILE A 217 -11.85 6.75 9.00
C ILE A 217 -12.80 7.96 9.00
N ASP A 218 -13.92 7.89 9.70
CA ASP A 218 -14.86 8.99 9.86
C ASP A 218 -14.20 10.20 10.56
N GLU A 219 -13.41 9.97 11.60
CA GLU A 219 -12.63 11.01 12.27
C GLU A 219 -11.61 11.68 11.32
N VAL A 220 -10.92 10.89 10.49
CA VAL A 220 -10.00 11.41 9.47
C VAL A 220 -10.74 12.29 8.46
N VAL A 221 -11.91 11.84 7.97
CA VAL A 221 -12.72 12.63 7.03
C VAL A 221 -13.23 13.91 7.68
N ARG A 222 -13.75 13.85 8.91
CA ARG A 222 -14.20 15.05 9.65
C ARG A 222 -13.07 16.06 9.81
N SER A 223 -11.89 15.61 10.23
CA SER A 223 -10.74 16.49 10.36
C SER A 223 -10.40 17.16 9.03
N MET A 224 -10.45 16.45 7.91
CA MET A 224 -10.21 17.04 6.61
C MET A 224 -11.28 18.04 6.18
N THR A 225 -12.56 17.74 6.43
CA THR A 225 -13.67 18.63 6.08
C THR A 225 -13.67 19.91 6.93
N SER A 226 -13.23 19.84 8.17
CA SER A 226 -13.09 21.01 9.05
C SER A 226 -11.90 21.90 8.68
N ASN A 227 -10.79 21.29 8.24
CA ASN A 227 -9.54 21.99 8.02
C ASN A 227 -9.30 22.45 6.57
N VAL A 228 -10.01 21.90 5.60
CA VAL A 228 -9.82 22.18 4.16
C VAL A 228 -11.08 22.79 3.57
N ARG A 229 -11.06 24.11 3.34
CA ARG A 229 -12.23 24.87 2.83
C ARG A 229 -12.88 24.23 1.59
N ALA A 230 -12.08 23.66 0.67
CA ALA A 230 -12.59 23.00 -0.53
C ALA A 230 -13.43 21.74 -0.22
N PHE A 231 -13.38 21.22 1.01
CA PHE A 231 -14.11 20.02 1.43
C PHE A 231 -15.31 20.33 2.32
N HIS A 232 -15.53 21.60 2.68
CA HIS A 232 -16.67 21.98 3.50
C HIS A 232 -17.99 21.56 2.82
N GLY A 233 -18.95 21.14 3.64
CA GLY A 233 -20.26 20.67 3.17
C GLY A 233 -20.25 19.32 2.45
N ALA A 234 -19.13 18.60 2.39
CA ALA A 234 -19.12 17.24 1.90
C ALA A 234 -19.95 16.33 2.79
N ARG A 235 -20.74 15.44 2.19
CA ARG A 235 -21.39 14.34 2.89
C ARG A 235 -20.70 13.04 2.52
N TRP A 236 -20.59 12.14 3.49
CA TRP A 236 -19.94 10.85 3.31
C TRP A 236 -20.58 9.78 4.18
N ARG A 237 -20.31 8.54 3.80
CA ARG A 237 -20.64 7.35 4.60
C ARG A 237 -19.42 6.43 4.59
N ILE A 238 -19.20 5.74 5.71
CA ILE A 238 -18.17 4.73 5.83
C ILE A 238 -18.86 3.39 6.03
N HIS A 239 -18.64 2.49 5.10
CA HIS A 239 -19.07 1.10 5.18
C HIS A 239 -17.89 0.24 5.58
N ALA A 240 -18.08 -0.75 6.44
CA ALA A 240 -17.03 -1.68 6.80
C ALA A 240 -17.62 -3.05 7.11
N GLY A 241 -17.04 -4.06 6.48
CA GLY A 241 -17.37 -5.46 6.72
C GLY A 241 -16.12 -6.29 6.76
N GLY A 242 -16.18 -7.45 7.39
CA GLY A 242 -14.99 -8.27 7.54
C GLY A 242 -15.31 -9.75 7.69
N ALA A 243 -14.25 -10.53 7.70
CA ALA A 243 -14.30 -11.96 7.98
C ALA A 243 -13.07 -12.38 8.79
N THR A 244 -13.27 -13.35 9.65
CA THR A 244 -12.19 -14.01 10.39
C THR A 244 -11.85 -15.32 9.70
N TRP A 245 -10.56 -15.57 9.56
CA TRP A 245 -10.11 -16.85 9.02
C TRP A 245 -10.50 -18.00 9.97
N SER A 246 -11.07 -19.04 9.40
CA SER A 246 -11.36 -20.31 10.08
C SER A 246 -11.04 -21.47 9.15
N THR A 247 -10.96 -22.67 9.70
CA THR A 247 -10.74 -23.90 8.92
C THR A 247 -11.87 -24.16 7.92
N GLU A 248 -13.08 -23.69 8.21
CA GLU A 248 -14.27 -23.81 7.34
C GLU A 248 -14.14 -22.89 6.12
N ILE A 249 -13.66 -21.66 6.30
CA ILE A 249 -13.40 -20.73 5.19
C ILE A 249 -12.26 -21.23 4.32
N GLY A 250 -11.26 -21.83 4.91
CA GLY A 250 -10.22 -22.66 4.30
C GLY A 250 -9.30 -22.00 3.27
N THR A 251 -9.73 -21.02 2.49
CA THR A 251 -8.94 -20.42 1.40
C THR A 251 -8.91 -18.90 1.45
N THR A 252 -7.85 -18.31 0.90
CA THR A 252 -7.71 -16.85 0.73
C THR A 252 -8.89 -16.24 -0.02
N GLY A 253 -9.29 -16.87 -1.13
CA GLY A 253 -10.40 -16.38 -1.95
C GLY A 253 -11.76 -16.47 -1.24
N ALA A 254 -11.98 -17.48 -0.41
CA ALA A 254 -13.21 -17.59 0.39
C ALA A 254 -13.25 -16.53 1.49
N LEU A 255 -12.12 -16.27 2.17
CA LEU A 255 -12.01 -15.25 3.20
C LEU A 255 -12.26 -13.84 2.65
N LEU A 256 -11.65 -13.51 1.52
CA LEU A 256 -11.85 -12.20 0.89
C LEU A 256 -13.29 -12.03 0.41
N ARG A 257 -13.90 -13.04 -0.21
CA ARG A 257 -15.33 -12.99 -0.59
C ARG A 257 -16.26 -12.83 0.61
N ALA A 258 -15.97 -13.50 1.73
CA ALA A 258 -16.76 -13.33 2.94
C ALA A 258 -16.67 -11.89 3.49
N ALA A 259 -15.49 -11.28 3.45
CA ALA A 259 -15.30 -9.89 3.83
C ALA A 259 -16.00 -8.91 2.87
N GLU A 260 -15.98 -9.18 1.56
CA GLU A 260 -16.71 -8.39 0.55
C GLU A 260 -18.22 -8.49 0.72
N GLU A 261 -18.74 -9.67 1.00
CA GLU A 261 -20.16 -9.88 1.27
C GLU A 261 -20.59 -9.13 2.53
N ALA A 262 -19.81 -9.19 3.60
CA ALA A 262 -20.06 -8.43 4.82
C ALA A 262 -20.03 -6.91 4.57
N LEU A 263 -19.10 -6.41 3.76
CA LEU A 263 -19.05 -5.00 3.36
C LEU A 263 -20.31 -4.60 2.56
N ARG A 264 -20.75 -5.43 1.62
CA ARG A 264 -21.96 -5.21 0.82
C ARG A 264 -23.19 -5.15 1.69
N THR A 265 -23.35 -6.08 2.62
CA THR A 265 -24.48 -6.14 3.55
C THR A 265 -24.53 -4.90 4.45
N ASP A 266 -23.39 -4.40 4.94
CA ASP A 266 -23.32 -3.15 5.72
C ASP A 266 -23.72 -1.94 4.86
N GLY A 267 -23.40 -1.94 3.57
CA GLY A 267 -23.82 -0.90 2.61
C GLY A 267 -25.33 -0.91 2.32
N GLU A 268 -25.97 -2.08 2.30
CA GLU A 268 -27.39 -2.26 2.03
C GLU A 268 -28.28 -2.04 3.28
N ALA A 269 -27.75 -2.37 4.47
CA ALA A 269 -28.50 -2.30 5.73
C ALA A 269 -28.79 -0.87 6.22
N LEU A 270 -28.14 0.14 5.66
CA LEU A 270 -28.41 1.53 5.99
C LEU A 270 -29.55 2.06 5.09
N PRO A 271 -30.74 2.36 5.67
CA PRO A 271 -31.84 2.87 4.88
C PRO A 271 -31.43 4.14 4.13
N ALA A 272 -32.03 4.32 2.96
CA ALA A 272 -31.98 5.56 2.18
C ALA A 272 -32.69 6.70 2.97
N ALA A 273 -32.21 6.96 4.18
CA ALA A 273 -32.70 8.04 5.02
C ALA A 273 -32.09 9.34 4.49
N ASP A 274 -32.97 10.11 3.97
CA ASP A 274 -32.89 11.52 3.61
C ASP A 274 -32.83 11.83 2.10
N ARG A 275 -33.83 11.32 1.39
CA ARG A 275 -34.41 12.07 0.28
C ARG A 275 -35.44 13.03 0.86
N SER A 276 -35.02 14.07 1.54
CA SER A 276 -35.90 15.21 1.77
C SER A 276 -36.13 15.90 0.44
N PRO A 277 -37.36 15.96 -0.08
CA PRO A 277 -37.64 16.79 -1.22
C PRO A 277 -37.48 18.24 -0.77
N THR A 278 -36.51 18.94 -1.33
CA THR A 278 -36.48 20.40 -1.29
C THR A 278 -37.77 20.92 -1.95
N ALA A 279 -38.66 21.48 -1.15
CA ALA A 279 -39.71 22.40 -1.58
C ALA A 279 -39.11 23.75 -1.92
#